data_7d24ae24320d8de1548ca555e2c5e8d6
#
_entry.id   7d24ae24320d8de1548ca555e2c5e8d6
#
_cell.length_a   1.000
_cell.length_b   1.000
_cell.length_c   1.000
_cell.angle_alpha   90.00
_cell.angle_beta   90.00
_cell.angle_gamma   90.00
#
_symmetry.space_group_name_H-M   'P 1'
#
loop_
_entity.id
_entity.type
_entity.pdbx_description
1 polymer ?
#
loop_
_entity_poly.entity_id
_entity_poly.type
_entity_poly.pdbx_seq_one_letter_code
_entity_poly.pdbx_strand_id
1 'polypeptide(L)'
;MARVKRGVTARRRHKKILKQAKGYYNARRKVFRVAKQAVTKALQYAYIGRKQKKRHFRTLWIARINAASRANGISYSRFMNGLLKAGITLDRKVLADIAVHDAAGFTALTEKAKGALAA
;
A
#
# COMPACT_ATOMS: atom_id res chain seq x y z
N MET A 1 53.80 13.97 12.47
CA MET A 1 52.47 14.49 12.95
C MET A 1 51.37 14.05 11.98
N ALA A 2 50.31 13.51 12.50
CA ALA A 2 49.21 13.06 11.66
C ALA A 2 48.46 14.25 11.05
N ARG A 3 48.19 14.17 9.75
CA ARG A 3 47.49 15.22 9.03
C ARG A 3 46.06 14.72 8.67
N VAL A 4 45.08 15.49 9.09
CA VAL A 4 43.69 15.18 8.75
C VAL A 4 43.38 15.68 7.35
N LYS A 5 43.01 14.77 6.46
CA LYS A 5 42.60 15.09 5.09
C LYS A 5 41.16 14.72 4.87
N ARG A 6 40.47 15.51 4.06
CA ARG A 6 39.03 15.32 3.78
C ARG A 6 38.73 14.23 2.74
N GLY A 7 39.75 13.75 2.04
CA GLY A 7 39.55 12.77 0.94
C GLY A 7 38.82 11.50 1.36
N VAL A 8 39.17 10.93 2.51
CA VAL A 8 38.54 9.69 3.02
C VAL A 8 37.08 9.94 3.35
N THR A 9 36.80 11.03 4.05
CA THR A 9 35.44 11.40 4.46
C THR A 9 34.53 11.65 3.24
N ALA A 10 35.04 12.40 2.27
CA ALA A 10 34.29 12.72 1.04
C ALA A 10 33.99 11.44 0.26
N ARG A 11 34.98 10.54 0.13
CA ARG A 11 34.81 9.28 -0.58
C ARG A 11 33.76 8.41 0.07
N ARG A 12 33.74 8.35 1.40
CA ARG A 12 32.75 7.56 2.15
C ARG A 12 31.33 8.10 1.88
N ARG A 13 31.17 9.41 1.90
CA ARG A 13 29.86 10.04 1.61
C ARG A 13 29.40 9.76 0.19
N HIS A 14 30.32 9.85 -0.78
CA HIS A 14 30.01 9.55 -2.19
C HIS A 14 29.64 8.09 -2.39
N LYS A 15 30.37 7.18 -1.78
CA LYS A 15 30.10 5.74 -1.87
C LYS A 15 28.77 5.36 -1.25
N LYS A 16 28.39 6.03 -0.17
CA LYS A 16 27.10 5.79 0.49
C LYS A 16 25.94 6.06 -0.47
N ILE A 17 26.00 7.18 -1.19
CA ILE A 17 24.98 7.53 -2.18
C ILE A 17 25.01 6.58 -3.37
N LEU A 18 26.22 6.29 -3.90
CA LEU A 18 26.37 5.40 -5.05
C LEU A 18 25.89 3.98 -4.75
N LYS A 19 26.06 3.52 -3.51
CA LYS A 19 25.55 2.22 -3.08
C LYS A 19 24.03 2.16 -3.18
N GLN A 20 23.35 3.24 -2.80
CA GLN A 20 21.90 3.33 -2.91
C GLN A 20 21.43 3.43 -4.36
N ALA A 21 22.30 3.90 -5.27
CA ALA A 21 21.99 4.06 -6.67
C ALA A 21 22.33 2.82 -7.52
N LYS A 22 22.71 1.71 -6.92
CA LYS A 22 23.02 0.48 -7.65
C LYS A 22 21.80 0.04 -8.47
N GLY A 23 22.07 -0.35 -9.70
CA GLY A 23 21.03 -0.78 -10.63
C GLY A 23 20.33 0.36 -11.39
N TYR A 24 20.67 1.60 -11.11
CA TYR A 24 20.11 2.73 -11.82
C TYR A 24 20.69 2.83 -13.22
N TYR A 25 19.97 3.49 -14.11
CA TYR A 25 20.34 3.58 -15.51
C TYR A 25 21.50 4.55 -15.72
N ASN A 26 22.55 4.08 -16.42
CA ASN A 26 23.69 4.86 -16.93
C ASN A 26 24.33 5.77 -15.86
N ALA A 27 24.43 7.08 -16.11
CA ALA A 27 25.09 8.05 -15.22
C ALA A 27 24.45 8.10 -13.82
N ARG A 28 23.20 7.77 -13.69
CA ARG A 28 22.49 7.77 -12.39
C ARG A 28 23.10 6.78 -11.39
N ARG A 29 23.79 5.74 -11.85
CA ARG A 29 24.47 4.81 -10.96
C ARG A 29 25.96 5.08 -10.81
N LYS A 30 26.57 5.84 -11.76
CA LYS A 30 28.02 6.01 -11.85
C LYS A 30 28.51 7.37 -11.39
N VAL A 31 27.83 8.45 -11.78
CA VAL A 31 28.23 9.83 -11.52
C VAL A 31 27.57 10.31 -10.22
N PHE A 32 28.39 10.69 -9.24
CA PHE A 32 27.89 11.08 -7.92
C PHE A 32 26.82 12.17 -7.97
N ARG A 33 27.06 13.24 -8.73
CA ARG A 33 26.11 14.36 -8.81
C ARG A 33 24.74 13.92 -9.31
N VAL A 34 24.73 13.13 -10.36
CA VAL A 34 23.49 12.60 -10.94
C VAL A 34 22.87 11.55 -10.02
N ALA A 35 23.70 10.68 -9.44
CA ALA A 35 23.25 9.66 -8.49
C ALA A 35 22.59 10.28 -7.27
N LYS A 36 23.16 11.38 -6.75
CA LYS A 36 22.60 12.10 -5.60
C LYS A 36 21.19 12.61 -5.89
N GLN A 37 21.00 13.23 -7.07
CA GLN A 37 19.68 13.70 -7.49
C GLN A 37 18.70 12.55 -7.65
N ALA A 38 19.14 11.46 -8.29
CA ALA A 38 18.31 10.29 -8.50
C ALA A 38 17.88 9.63 -7.20
N VAL A 39 18.81 9.47 -6.25
CA VAL A 39 18.52 8.88 -4.93
C VAL A 39 17.59 9.79 -4.13
N THR A 40 17.82 11.10 -4.15
CA THR A 40 16.95 12.07 -3.47
C THR A 40 15.51 11.95 -3.97
N LYS A 41 15.35 11.91 -5.30
CA LYS A 41 14.02 11.77 -5.89
C LYS A 41 13.39 10.41 -5.58
N ALA A 42 14.20 9.35 -5.58
CA ALA A 42 13.76 8.01 -5.22
C ALA A 42 13.21 7.95 -3.80
N LEU A 43 13.90 8.60 -2.86
CA LEU A 43 13.45 8.66 -1.46
C LEU A 43 12.16 9.45 -1.32
N GLN A 44 12.01 10.55 -2.08
CA GLN A 44 10.77 11.33 -2.11
C GLN A 44 9.62 10.48 -2.65
N TYR A 45 9.86 9.76 -3.74
CA TYR A 45 8.85 8.85 -4.29
C TYR A 45 8.52 7.71 -3.35
N ALA A 46 9.51 7.20 -2.62
CA ALA A 46 9.26 6.15 -1.62
C ALA A 46 8.31 6.64 -0.53
N TYR A 47 8.50 7.88 -0.06
CA TYR A 47 7.61 8.49 0.93
C TYR A 47 6.18 8.64 0.39
N ILE A 48 6.04 9.20 -0.81
CA ILE A 48 4.75 9.37 -1.47
C ILE A 48 4.12 8.00 -1.76
N GLY A 49 4.93 7.05 -2.24
CA GLY A 49 4.48 5.71 -2.59
C GLY A 49 3.96 4.92 -1.40
N ARG A 50 4.58 5.08 -0.23
CA ARG A 50 4.08 4.42 1.00
C ARG A 50 2.70 4.94 1.39
N LYS A 51 2.44 6.24 1.18
CA LYS A 51 1.11 6.82 1.41
C LYS A 51 0.10 6.35 0.36
N GLN A 52 0.50 6.34 -0.91
CA GLN A 52 -0.36 5.89 -2.00
C GLN A 52 -0.67 4.39 -1.93
N LYS A 53 0.27 3.59 -1.40
CA LYS A 53 0.09 2.16 -1.21
C LYS A 53 -1.17 1.86 -0.41
N LYS A 54 -1.39 2.60 0.66
CA LYS A 54 -2.57 2.44 1.51
C LYS A 54 -3.86 2.71 0.72
N ARG A 55 -3.86 3.75 -0.11
CA ARG A 55 -5.01 4.09 -0.95
C ARG A 55 -5.28 3.03 -2.01
N HIS A 56 -4.22 2.53 -2.66
CA HIS A 56 -4.33 1.52 -3.70
C HIS A 56 -4.87 0.21 -3.15
N PHE A 57 -4.40 -0.23 -2.00
CA PHE A 57 -4.90 -1.44 -1.37
C PHE A 57 -6.34 -1.29 -0.91
N ARG A 58 -6.70 -0.13 -0.37
CA ARG A 58 -8.08 0.12 0.01
C ARG A 58 -9.00 0.05 -1.21
N THR A 59 -8.60 0.61 -2.34
CA THR A 59 -9.34 0.53 -3.59
C THR A 59 -9.53 -0.93 -4.03
N LEU A 60 -8.47 -1.72 -3.93
CA LEU A 60 -8.52 -3.16 -4.26
C LEU A 60 -9.50 -3.91 -3.35
N TRP A 61 -9.43 -3.65 -2.04
CA TRP A 61 -10.33 -4.29 -1.07
C TRP A 61 -11.79 -3.95 -1.37
N ILE A 62 -12.06 -2.69 -1.65
CA ILE A 62 -13.41 -2.23 -2.00
C ILE A 62 -13.90 -2.93 -3.26
N ALA A 63 -13.06 -3.05 -4.28
CA ALA A 63 -13.41 -3.74 -5.51
C ALA A 63 -13.77 -5.21 -5.26
N ARG A 64 -12.97 -5.91 -4.46
CA ARG A 64 -13.22 -7.31 -4.11
C ARG A 64 -14.50 -7.48 -3.30
N ILE A 65 -14.71 -6.62 -2.31
CA ILE A 65 -15.94 -6.64 -1.50
C ILE A 65 -17.16 -6.38 -2.38
N ASN A 66 -17.05 -5.38 -3.27
CA ASN A 66 -18.15 -5.04 -4.18
C ASN A 66 -18.53 -6.20 -5.10
N ALA A 67 -17.53 -6.86 -5.68
CA ALA A 67 -17.74 -8.01 -6.55
C ALA A 67 -18.47 -9.12 -5.80
N ALA A 68 -18.02 -9.46 -4.60
CA ALA A 68 -18.62 -10.49 -3.78
C ALA A 68 -20.03 -10.10 -3.30
N SER A 69 -20.24 -8.84 -2.96
CA SER A 69 -21.54 -8.31 -2.55
C SER A 69 -22.55 -8.42 -3.69
N ARG A 70 -22.18 -8.03 -4.89
CA ARG A 70 -23.04 -8.11 -6.06
C ARG A 70 -23.37 -9.56 -6.44
N ALA A 71 -22.43 -10.49 -6.25
CA ALA A 71 -22.68 -11.91 -6.43
C ALA A 71 -23.73 -12.42 -5.45
N ASN A 72 -23.87 -11.78 -4.29
CA ASN A 72 -24.89 -12.10 -3.29
C ASN A 72 -26.14 -11.18 -3.37
N GLY A 73 -26.25 -10.40 -4.44
CA GLY A 73 -27.45 -9.61 -4.71
C GLY A 73 -27.57 -8.29 -3.95
N ILE A 74 -26.46 -7.73 -3.47
CA ILE A 74 -26.46 -6.48 -2.72
C ILE A 74 -25.31 -5.58 -3.22
N SER A 75 -25.50 -4.27 -3.21
CA SER A 75 -24.44 -3.33 -3.57
C SER A 75 -23.45 -3.15 -2.43
N TYR A 76 -22.25 -2.69 -2.74
CA TYR A 76 -21.21 -2.41 -1.74
C TYR A 76 -21.69 -1.44 -0.66
N SER A 77 -22.31 -0.34 -1.08
CA SER A 77 -22.76 0.69 -0.14
C SER A 77 -23.80 0.16 0.84
N ARG A 78 -24.76 -0.63 0.34
CA ARG A 78 -25.78 -1.22 1.18
C ARG A 78 -25.20 -2.29 2.09
N PHE A 79 -24.26 -3.08 1.58
CA PHE A 79 -23.56 -4.09 2.38
C PHE A 79 -22.83 -3.47 3.56
N MET A 80 -22.06 -2.40 3.32
CA MET A 80 -21.31 -1.73 4.39
C MET A 80 -22.24 -1.06 5.39
N ASN A 81 -23.33 -0.45 4.92
CA ASN A 81 -24.33 0.14 5.80
C ASN A 81 -25.02 -0.93 6.65
N GLY A 82 -25.33 -2.08 6.06
CA GLY A 82 -25.93 -3.20 6.76
C GLY A 82 -25.01 -3.76 7.85
N LEU A 83 -23.73 -3.87 7.57
CA LEU A 83 -22.75 -4.30 8.58
C LEU A 83 -22.66 -3.30 9.73
N LEU A 84 -22.67 -2.02 9.41
CA LEU A 84 -22.66 -0.97 10.43
C LEU A 84 -23.88 -1.06 11.34
N LYS A 85 -25.05 -1.23 10.76
CA LYS A 85 -26.32 -1.38 11.52
C LYS A 85 -26.35 -2.67 12.35
N ALA A 86 -25.71 -3.72 11.86
CA ALA A 86 -25.61 -5.01 12.58
C ALA A 86 -24.56 -4.97 13.70
N GLY A 87 -23.79 -3.89 13.83
CA GLY A 87 -22.74 -3.76 14.82
C GLY A 87 -21.48 -4.54 14.51
N ILE A 88 -21.29 -4.93 13.26
CA ILE A 88 -20.10 -5.66 12.82
C ILE A 88 -19.01 -4.66 12.45
N THR A 89 -17.84 -4.76 13.12
CA THR A 89 -16.75 -3.78 13.01
C THR A 89 -15.54 -4.26 12.21
N LEU A 90 -15.72 -5.26 11.35
CA LEU A 90 -14.64 -5.77 10.50
C LEU A 90 -14.20 -4.69 9.50
N ASP A 91 -12.88 -4.55 9.32
CA ASP A 91 -12.35 -3.59 8.35
C ASP A 91 -12.39 -4.17 6.92
N ARG A 92 -12.11 -3.32 5.96
CA ARG A 92 -12.19 -3.71 4.54
C ARG A 92 -11.14 -4.73 4.13
N LYS A 93 -9.98 -4.72 4.76
CA LYS A 93 -8.93 -5.69 4.50
C LYS A 93 -9.41 -7.10 4.86
N VAL A 94 -9.97 -7.26 6.04
CA VAL A 94 -10.50 -8.54 6.53
C VAL A 94 -11.68 -8.99 5.67
N LEU A 95 -12.60 -8.09 5.35
CA LEU A 95 -13.76 -8.40 4.50
C LEU A 95 -13.34 -8.86 3.11
N ALA A 96 -12.33 -8.21 2.52
CA ALA A 96 -11.82 -8.60 1.20
C ALA A 96 -11.17 -9.98 1.25
N ASP A 97 -10.46 -10.29 2.32
CA ASP A 97 -9.84 -11.60 2.51
C ASP A 97 -10.90 -12.71 2.63
N ILE A 98 -11.94 -12.46 3.40
CA ILE A 98 -13.07 -13.38 3.53
C ILE A 98 -13.75 -13.57 2.16
N ALA A 99 -13.93 -12.51 1.41
CA ALA A 99 -14.58 -12.55 0.09
C ALA A 99 -13.83 -13.45 -0.89
N VAL A 100 -12.50 -13.49 -0.80
CA VAL A 100 -11.66 -14.28 -1.71
C VAL A 100 -11.51 -15.73 -1.23
N HIS A 101 -11.28 -15.92 0.07
CA HIS A 101 -10.88 -17.23 0.61
C HIS A 101 -12.01 -17.98 1.30
N ASP A 102 -13.09 -17.31 1.70
CA ASP A 102 -14.21 -17.91 2.42
C ASP A 102 -15.54 -17.37 1.90
N ALA A 103 -15.95 -17.85 0.74
CA ALA A 103 -17.18 -17.40 0.11
C ALA A 103 -18.43 -17.68 0.98
N ALA A 104 -18.45 -18.80 1.66
CA ALA A 104 -19.56 -19.14 2.58
C ALA A 104 -19.65 -18.18 3.75
N GLY A 105 -18.51 -17.82 4.35
CA GLY A 105 -18.44 -16.83 5.42
C GLY A 105 -18.90 -15.46 4.95
N PHE A 106 -18.53 -15.06 3.74
CA PHE A 106 -18.96 -13.80 3.18
C PHE A 106 -20.48 -13.77 2.92
N THR A 107 -21.02 -14.87 2.43
CA THR A 107 -22.48 -15.03 2.25
C THR A 107 -23.22 -14.86 3.58
N ALA A 108 -22.69 -15.45 4.66
CA ALA A 108 -23.26 -15.33 6.00
C ALA A 108 -23.27 -13.85 6.46
N LEU A 109 -22.16 -13.12 6.21
CA LEU A 109 -22.08 -11.69 6.50
C LEU A 109 -23.09 -10.89 5.69
N THR A 110 -23.27 -11.23 4.43
CA THR A 110 -24.25 -10.59 3.54
C THR A 110 -25.67 -10.79 4.07
N GLU A 111 -26.00 -11.97 4.53
CA GLU A 111 -27.32 -12.27 5.10
C GLU A 111 -27.59 -11.44 6.37
N LYS A 112 -26.56 -11.31 7.23
CA LYS A 112 -26.66 -10.45 8.41
C LYS A 112 -26.87 -8.98 8.06
N ALA A 113 -26.14 -8.52 7.03
CA ALA A 113 -26.28 -7.14 6.53
C ALA A 113 -27.67 -6.88 5.97
N LYS A 114 -28.19 -7.81 5.17
CA LYS A 114 -29.55 -7.72 4.61
C LYS A 114 -30.60 -7.70 5.71
N GLY A 115 -30.44 -8.55 6.72
CA GLY A 115 -31.33 -8.60 7.86
C GLY A 115 -31.36 -7.29 8.66
N ALA A 116 -30.20 -6.68 8.87
CA ALA A 116 -30.08 -5.40 9.56
C ALA A 116 -30.73 -4.25 8.76
N LEU A 117 -30.61 -4.30 7.43
CA LEU A 117 -31.23 -3.28 6.56
C LEU A 117 -32.76 -3.41 6.50
N ALA A 118 -33.26 -4.62 6.63
CA ALA A 118 -34.68 -4.90 6.61
C ALA A 118 -35.40 -4.56 7.91
N ALA A 119 -34.61 -4.45 9.00
CA ALA A 119 -35.16 -4.17 10.34
C ALA A 119 -35.46 -2.62 10.53
#